data_fb4a59f1db36b6e8d20bfc3670e806cf
#
_entry.id   fb4a59f1db36b6e8d20bfc3670e806cf
#
_cell.length_a   1.000
_cell.length_b   1.000
_cell.length_c   1.000
_cell.angle_alpha   90.00
_cell.angle_beta   90.00
_cell.angle_gamma   90.00
#
_symmetry.space_group_name_H-M   'P 1'
#
loop_
_entity.id
_entity.type
_entity.pdbx_description
1 polymer ?
#
loop_
_entity_poly.entity_id
_entity_poly.type
_entity_poly.pdbx_seq_one_letter_code
_entity_poly.pdbx_strand_id
1 'polypeptide(L)'
;MHKVALALALTCLTAMPALADDRSCLAEAMYHEARNQGWVGMLAVGVVIQNRVRSTRYPDDVCSVVRQGSYWEGHPVRNKCQFSYYCDGKTERPSEPEAWNRAMKIADLLLFTRVEVAGLEGATHYHSTSVQPSWSTVLVKREQIGEHIFYGRK
;
A
#
# COMPACT_ATOMS: atom_id res chain seq x y z
N MET A 1 -21.49 -30.02 -49.71
CA MET A 1 -20.18 -29.51 -49.26
C MET A 1 -20.46 -28.35 -48.28
N HIS A 2 -20.43 -28.64 -46.98
CA HIS A 2 -20.73 -27.65 -45.93
C HIS A 2 -19.40 -27.09 -45.40
N LYS A 3 -19.19 -25.79 -45.56
CA LYS A 3 -18.03 -25.09 -44.98
C LYS A 3 -18.35 -24.69 -43.56
N VAL A 4 -17.72 -25.32 -42.59
CA VAL A 4 -17.76 -24.92 -41.19
C VAL A 4 -16.72 -23.80 -40.99
N ALA A 5 -17.19 -22.59 -40.73
CA ALA A 5 -16.34 -21.47 -40.35
C ALA A 5 -16.04 -21.55 -38.84
N LEU A 6 -14.78 -21.81 -38.50
CA LEU A 6 -14.31 -21.81 -37.14
C LEU A 6 -14.04 -20.35 -36.70
N ALA A 7 -14.94 -19.78 -35.90
CA ALA A 7 -14.72 -18.46 -35.31
C ALA A 7 -13.77 -18.59 -34.09
N LEU A 8 -12.56 -18.10 -34.22
CA LEU A 8 -11.61 -17.98 -33.10
C LEU A 8 -12.02 -16.76 -32.25
N ALA A 9 -12.56 -17.02 -31.07
CA ALA A 9 -12.83 -15.98 -30.08
C ALA A 9 -11.52 -15.54 -29.43
N LEU A 10 -11.05 -14.34 -29.79
CA LEU A 10 -9.92 -13.69 -29.18
C LEU A 10 -10.34 -13.09 -27.84
N THR A 11 -10.13 -13.80 -26.71
CA THR A 11 -10.33 -13.27 -25.37
C THR A 11 -9.18 -12.33 -25.02
N CYS A 12 -9.44 -11.03 -25.11
CA CYS A 12 -8.49 -9.98 -24.73
C CYS A 12 -8.37 -9.95 -23.20
N LEU A 13 -7.24 -10.40 -22.65
CA LEU A 13 -6.89 -10.22 -21.24
C LEU A 13 -6.54 -8.75 -20.97
N THR A 14 -7.47 -7.95 -20.46
CA THR A 14 -7.28 -6.52 -20.14
C THR A 14 -6.85 -6.28 -18.66
N ALA A 15 -6.36 -7.27 -17.96
CA ALA A 15 -6.02 -7.15 -16.52
C ALA A 15 -4.64 -6.52 -16.20
N MET A 16 -3.82 -6.20 -17.19
CA MET A 16 -2.42 -5.77 -16.94
C MET A 16 -2.21 -4.33 -16.45
N PRO A 17 -2.98 -3.30 -16.83
CA PRO A 17 -2.71 -1.93 -16.39
C PRO A 17 -2.96 -1.72 -14.88
N ALA A 18 -4.03 -2.25 -14.31
CA ALA A 18 -4.36 -2.07 -12.90
C ALA A 18 -3.29 -2.66 -11.96
N LEU A 19 -2.71 -3.82 -12.28
CA LEU A 19 -1.65 -4.44 -11.48
C LEU A 19 -0.33 -3.64 -11.54
N ALA A 20 -0.01 -3.03 -12.67
CA ALA A 20 1.16 -2.17 -12.81
C ALA A 20 1.02 -0.89 -11.96
N ASP A 21 -0.18 -0.31 -11.90
CA ASP A 21 -0.50 0.84 -11.04
C ASP A 21 -0.42 0.48 -9.56
N ASP A 22 -1.02 -0.63 -9.13
CA ASP A 22 -0.97 -1.11 -7.75
C ASP A 22 0.46 -1.39 -7.28
N ARG A 23 1.30 -1.94 -8.15
CA ARG A 23 2.73 -2.15 -7.89
C ARG A 23 3.45 -0.83 -7.60
N SER A 24 3.22 0.18 -8.42
CA SER A 24 3.83 1.49 -8.25
C SER A 24 3.31 2.19 -6.99
N CYS A 25 2.00 2.20 -6.77
CA CYS A 25 1.39 2.79 -5.58
C CYS A 25 1.92 2.15 -4.29
N LEU A 26 2.04 0.81 -4.25
CA LEU A 26 2.54 0.09 -3.09
C LEU A 26 4.01 0.40 -2.82
N ALA A 27 4.83 0.42 -3.88
CA ALA A 27 6.26 0.73 -3.78
C ALA A 27 6.48 2.19 -3.32
N GLU A 28 5.75 3.16 -3.87
CA GLU A 28 5.81 4.56 -3.45
C GLU A 28 5.48 4.72 -1.96
N ALA A 29 4.39 4.12 -1.51
CA ALA A 29 4.00 4.20 -0.11
C ALA A 29 5.09 3.64 0.81
N MET A 30 5.60 2.44 0.53
CA MET A 30 6.69 1.84 1.30
C MET A 30 7.98 2.68 1.26
N TYR A 31 8.30 3.26 0.10
CA TYR A 31 9.47 4.11 -0.06
C TYR A 31 9.37 5.36 0.82
N HIS A 32 8.28 6.12 0.69
CA HIS A 32 8.15 7.38 1.41
C HIS A 32 7.98 7.19 2.93
N GLU A 33 7.29 6.14 3.35
CA GLU A 33 6.99 5.90 4.76
C GLU A 33 8.15 5.20 5.50
N ALA A 34 8.97 4.37 4.81
CA ALA A 34 9.89 3.49 5.50
C ALA A 34 11.23 3.23 4.79
N ARG A 35 11.69 4.07 3.84
CA ARG A 35 12.95 3.81 3.13
C ARG A 35 14.17 3.73 4.04
N ASN A 36 14.16 4.47 5.14
CA ASN A 36 15.21 4.47 6.18
C ASN A 36 15.09 3.28 7.16
N GLN A 37 13.99 2.53 7.16
CA GLN A 37 13.75 1.39 8.04
C GLN A 37 14.17 0.04 7.42
N GLY A 38 14.81 0.08 6.26
CA GLY A 38 15.29 -1.10 5.55
C GLY A 38 14.17 -2.01 5.01
N TRP A 39 14.54 -3.28 4.74
CA TRP A 39 13.60 -4.27 4.18
C TRP A 39 12.40 -4.52 5.08
N VAL A 40 12.65 -4.78 6.38
CA VAL A 40 11.60 -5.21 7.31
C VAL A 40 10.61 -4.08 7.58
N GLY A 41 11.08 -2.85 7.73
CA GLY A 41 10.20 -1.69 7.93
C GLY A 41 9.32 -1.40 6.71
N MET A 42 9.90 -1.47 5.51
CA MET A 42 9.12 -1.34 4.26
C MET A 42 8.08 -2.46 4.14
N LEU A 43 8.47 -3.72 4.39
CA LEU A 43 7.56 -4.85 4.36
C LEU A 43 6.38 -4.68 5.32
N ALA A 44 6.65 -4.21 6.54
CA ALA A 44 5.63 -3.97 7.55
C ALA A 44 4.58 -2.93 7.09
N VAL A 45 5.03 -1.82 6.51
CA VAL A 45 4.13 -0.82 5.91
C VAL A 45 3.30 -1.42 4.77
N GLY A 46 3.95 -2.18 3.89
CA GLY A 46 3.26 -2.87 2.78
C GLY A 46 2.20 -3.87 3.26
N VAL A 47 2.48 -4.61 4.34
CA VAL A 47 1.51 -5.53 4.97
C VAL A 47 0.30 -4.77 5.51
N VAL A 48 0.48 -3.59 6.12
CA VAL A 48 -0.65 -2.75 6.55
C VAL A 48 -1.53 -2.34 5.37
N ILE A 49 -0.93 -1.93 4.25
CA ILE A 49 -1.68 -1.59 3.03
C ILE A 49 -2.47 -2.80 2.54
N GLN A 50 -1.85 -3.97 2.47
CA GLN A 50 -2.52 -5.22 2.06
C GLN A 50 -3.62 -5.63 3.05
N ASN A 51 -3.45 -5.42 4.35
CA ASN A 51 -4.49 -5.65 5.35
C ASN A 51 -5.69 -4.70 5.16
N ARG A 52 -5.44 -3.46 4.77
CA ARG A 52 -6.50 -2.51 4.42
C ARG A 52 -7.27 -2.97 3.19
N VAL A 53 -6.59 -3.31 2.10
CA VAL A 53 -7.22 -3.83 0.86
C VAL A 53 -8.11 -5.05 1.15
N ARG A 54 -7.69 -5.94 2.05
CA ARG A 54 -8.49 -7.11 2.45
C ARG A 54 -9.62 -6.81 3.42
N SER A 55 -9.71 -5.61 3.96
CA SER A 55 -10.71 -5.22 4.94
C SER A 55 -11.86 -4.46 4.27
N THR A 56 -13.10 -4.86 4.53
CA THR A 56 -14.31 -4.18 4.03
C THR A 56 -14.47 -2.73 4.50
N ARG A 57 -13.57 -2.22 5.36
CA ARG A 57 -13.56 -0.84 5.86
C ARG A 57 -12.73 0.11 4.99
N TYR A 58 -12.02 -0.40 4.01
CA TYR A 58 -11.12 0.34 3.14
C TYR A 58 -11.44 0.02 1.68
N PRO A 59 -10.93 0.80 0.74
CA PRO A 59 -10.97 0.43 -0.66
C PRO A 59 -10.33 -0.94 -0.91
N ASP A 60 -10.76 -1.60 -1.99
CA ASP A 60 -10.36 -2.96 -2.35
C ASP A 60 -9.19 -3.02 -3.34
N ASP A 61 -8.58 -1.89 -3.66
CA ASP A 61 -7.34 -1.79 -4.45
C ASP A 61 -6.27 -0.97 -3.73
N VAL A 62 -5.01 -1.23 -4.07
CA VAL A 62 -3.85 -0.63 -3.41
C VAL A 62 -3.80 0.88 -3.63
N CYS A 63 -3.96 1.34 -4.89
CA CYS A 63 -3.86 2.75 -5.21
C CYS A 63 -4.93 3.57 -4.49
N SER A 64 -6.16 3.08 -4.43
CA SER A 64 -7.24 3.73 -3.69
C SER A 64 -6.98 3.77 -2.18
N VAL A 65 -6.41 2.71 -1.59
CA VAL A 65 -5.97 2.71 -0.18
C VAL A 65 -4.89 3.75 0.06
N VAL A 66 -3.88 3.82 -0.80
CA VAL A 66 -2.75 4.74 -0.65
C VAL A 66 -3.19 6.20 -0.83
N ARG A 67 -4.11 6.45 -1.75
CA ARG A 67 -4.62 7.79 -2.08
C ARG A 67 -5.79 8.25 -1.19
N GLN A 68 -6.16 7.50 -0.16
CA GLN A 68 -7.23 7.93 0.76
C GLN A 68 -6.90 9.30 1.40
N GLY A 69 -7.91 10.17 1.45
CA GLY A 69 -7.78 11.51 2.03
C GLY A 69 -9.02 12.36 1.81
N SER A 70 -8.92 13.63 2.13
CA SER A 70 -9.92 14.63 1.78
C SER A 70 -9.63 15.18 0.39
N TYR A 71 -10.68 15.36 -0.42
CA TYR A 71 -10.58 15.88 -1.78
C TYR A 71 -11.47 17.11 -1.94
N TRP A 72 -11.02 18.06 -2.74
CA TRP A 72 -11.77 19.22 -3.17
C TRP A 72 -11.66 19.33 -4.70
N GLU A 73 -12.80 19.37 -5.39
CA GLU A 73 -12.87 19.45 -6.86
C GLU A 73 -11.99 18.40 -7.58
N GLY A 74 -11.91 17.18 -7.02
CA GLY A 74 -11.12 16.08 -7.58
C GLY A 74 -9.62 16.12 -7.23
N HIS A 75 -9.15 17.13 -6.50
CA HIS A 75 -7.77 17.27 -6.06
C HIS A 75 -7.60 16.93 -4.58
N PRO A 76 -6.52 16.23 -4.19
CA PRO A 76 -6.27 15.96 -2.77
C PRO A 76 -6.00 17.25 -2.01
N VAL A 77 -6.66 17.41 -0.86
CA VAL A 77 -6.44 18.56 0.02
C VAL A 77 -5.11 18.39 0.73
N ARG A 78 -4.26 19.42 0.65
CA ARG A 78 -2.91 19.41 1.21
C ARG A 78 -2.92 19.02 2.69
N ASN A 79 -2.04 18.08 3.06
CA ASN A 79 -1.87 17.53 4.41
C ASN A 79 -3.14 16.87 4.99
N LYS A 80 -4.08 16.41 4.15
CA LYS A 80 -5.31 15.72 4.55
C LYS A 80 -5.39 14.29 3.99
N CYS A 81 -4.25 13.70 3.65
CA CYS A 81 -4.15 12.32 3.14
C CYS A 81 -3.76 11.35 4.24
N GLN A 82 -4.20 10.09 4.09
CA GLN A 82 -3.87 9.01 5.00
C GLN A 82 -2.37 8.69 4.98
N PHE A 83 -1.77 8.74 3.79
CA PHE A 83 -0.33 8.72 3.58
C PHE A 83 0.10 10.14 3.24
N SER A 84 0.85 10.76 4.16
CA SER A 84 1.12 12.20 4.13
C SER A 84 1.87 12.64 2.87
N TYR A 85 2.79 11.83 2.37
CA TYR A 85 3.59 12.14 1.19
C TYR A 85 2.73 12.43 -0.04
N TYR A 86 1.58 11.74 -0.18
CA TYR A 86 0.71 11.84 -1.36
C TYR A 86 0.09 13.24 -1.55
N CYS A 87 0.03 14.06 -0.50
CA CYS A 87 -0.53 15.41 -0.58
C CYS A 87 0.21 16.45 0.28
N ASP A 88 1.50 16.27 0.52
CA ASP A 88 2.33 17.25 1.24
C ASP A 88 2.81 18.40 0.33
N GLY A 89 2.57 18.29 -0.97
CA GLY A 89 2.93 19.26 -2.00
C GLY A 89 4.38 19.18 -2.45
N LYS A 90 5.07 18.07 -2.15
CA LYS A 90 6.39 17.74 -2.68
C LYS A 90 6.26 16.77 -3.85
N THR A 91 7.38 16.49 -4.51
CA THR A 91 7.42 15.46 -5.54
C THR A 91 7.45 14.07 -4.93
N GLU A 92 6.60 13.17 -5.43
CA GLU A 92 6.61 11.75 -5.06
C GLU A 92 7.72 10.95 -5.76
N ARG A 93 8.52 11.61 -6.64
CA ARG A 93 9.59 10.92 -7.38
C ARG A 93 10.66 10.40 -6.43
N PRO A 94 10.91 9.07 -6.40
CA PRO A 94 11.96 8.48 -5.59
C PRO A 94 13.35 9.00 -6.02
N SER A 95 14.16 9.45 -5.07
CA SER A 95 15.51 9.98 -5.30
C SER A 95 16.63 9.01 -4.91
N GLU A 96 16.31 7.93 -4.20
CA GLU A 96 17.25 6.91 -3.71
C GLU A 96 17.05 5.59 -4.47
N PRO A 97 17.84 5.29 -5.52
CA PRO A 97 17.61 4.15 -6.41
C PRO A 97 17.61 2.80 -5.69
N GLU A 98 18.48 2.60 -4.70
CA GLU A 98 18.56 1.34 -3.95
C GLU A 98 17.32 1.11 -3.09
N ALA A 99 16.85 2.15 -2.39
CA ALA A 99 15.65 2.08 -1.59
C ALA A 99 14.41 1.88 -2.47
N TRP A 100 14.36 2.54 -3.64
CA TRP A 100 13.30 2.35 -4.62
C TRP A 100 13.26 0.92 -5.17
N ASN A 101 14.41 0.39 -5.59
CA ASN A 101 14.51 -0.99 -6.08
C ASN A 101 14.10 -2.00 -5.00
N ARG A 102 14.41 -1.73 -3.74
CA ARG A 102 13.95 -2.53 -2.60
C ARG A 102 12.43 -2.49 -2.47
N ALA A 103 11.84 -1.30 -2.50
CA ALA A 103 10.39 -1.12 -2.42
C ALA A 103 9.66 -1.85 -3.56
N MET A 104 10.17 -1.77 -4.79
CA MET A 104 9.62 -2.48 -5.94
C MET A 104 9.66 -4.00 -5.78
N LYS A 105 10.75 -4.57 -5.27
CA LYS A 105 10.85 -6.02 -4.99
C LYS A 105 9.88 -6.47 -3.90
N ILE A 106 9.69 -5.66 -2.87
CA ILE A 106 8.72 -5.94 -1.80
C ILE A 106 7.29 -5.84 -2.35
N ALA A 107 7.02 -4.87 -3.22
CA ALA A 107 5.71 -4.76 -3.87
C ALA A 107 5.39 -6.00 -4.71
N ASP A 108 6.34 -6.50 -5.51
CA ASP A 108 6.18 -7.76 -6.24
C ASP A 108 5.87 -8.92 -5.29
N LEU A 109 6.63 -9.06 -4.21
CA LEU A 109 6.41 -10.11 -3.22
C LEU A 109 4.99 -10.04 -2.64
N LEU A 110 4.53 -8.85 -2.23
CA LEU A 110 3.23 -8.66 -1.59
C LEU A 110 2.04 -8.80 -2.53
N LEU A 111 2.21 -8.52 -3.83
CA LEU A 111 1.15 -8.63 -4.83
C LEU A 111 1.00 -10.06 -5.36
N PHE A 112 2.10 -10.80 -5.49
CA PHE A 112 2.07 -12.14 -6.08
C PHE A 112 2.07 -13.27 -5.05
N THR A 113 2.35 -12.97 -3.78
CA THR A 113 2.33 -13.96 -2.70
C THR A 113 1.59 -13.44 -1.48
N ARG A 114 0.93 -14.35 -0.76
CA ARG A 114 0.37 -14.01 0.54
C ARG A 114 1.48 -14.00 1.58
N VAL A 115 1.91 -12.79 1.95
CA VAL A 115 2.91 -12.61 3.02
C VAL A 115 2.19 -12.37 4.33
N GLU A 116 2.56 -13.15 5.34
CA GLU A 116 2.15 -12.97 6.74
C GLU A 116 3.39 -12.62 7.56
N VAL A 117 3.29 -11.58 8.35
CA VAL A 117 4.33 -11.15 9.27
C VAL A 117 3.79 -11.29 10.68
N ALA A 118 4.45 -12.13 11.48
CA ALA A 118 4.04 -12.38 12.86
C ALA A 118 3.93 -11.05 13.63
N GLY A 119 2.82 -10.89 14.35
CA GLY A 119 2.50 -9.66 15.07
C GLY A 119 1.85 -8.56 14.24
N LEU A 120 1.71 -8.72 12.90
CA LEU A 120 1.01 -7.76 12.04
C LEU A 120 -0.35 -8.26 11.54
N GLU A 121 -0.88 -9.35 12.09
CA GLU A 121 -2.18 -9.90 11.72
C GLU A 121 -3.28 -8.85 11.95
N GLY A 122 -3.93 -8.43 10.85
CA GLY A 122 -4.99 -7.42 10.89
C GLY A 122 -4.54 -6.02 11.33
N ALA A 123 -3.23 -5.74 11.33
CA ALA A 123 -2.71 -4.40 11.55
C ALA A 123 -3.12 -3.49 10.39
N THR A 124 -3.78 -2.38 10.70
CA THR A 124 -4.28 -1.39 9.72
C THR A 124 -3.84 0.03 10.02
N HIS A 125 -3.17 0.24 11.15
CA HIS A 125 -2.66 1.54 11.59
C HIS A 125 -1.23 1.41 12.08
N TYR A 126 -0.46 2.48 11.94
CA TYR A 126 0.84 2.64 12.57
C TYR A 126 1.14 4.12 12.80
N HIS A 127 2.07 4.38 13.70
CA HIS A 127 2.66 5.70 13.89
C HIS A 127 4.15 5.56 14.27
N SER A 128 4.91 6.63 14.08
CA SER A 128 6.29 6.70 14.54
C SER A 128 6.35 6.66 16.06
N THR A 129 7.39 6.03 16.61
CA THR A 129 7.67 6.02 18.07
C THR A 129 7.80 7.41 18.68
N SER A 130 8.06 8.44 17.87
CA SER A 130 8.20 9.83 18.29
C SER A 130 6.88 10.56 18.55
N VAL A 131 5.74 9.97 18.20
CA VAL A 131 4.39 10.57 18.36
C VAL A 131 3.44 9.60 19.05
N GLN A 132 2.38 10.13 19.66
CA GLN A 132 1.32 9.33 20.28
C GLN A 132 -0.05 9.89 19.88
N PRO A 133 -0.60 9.45 18.74
CA PRO A 133 -1.93 9.88 18.32
C PRO A 133 -3.01 9.34 19.24
N SER A 134 -4.10 10.10 19.41
CA SER A 134 -5.20 9.74 20.33
C SER A 134 -5.83 8.37 20.02
N TRP A 135 -5.91 7.98 18.74
CA TRP A 135 -6.46 6.70 18.34
C TRP A 135 -5.60 5.49 18.81
N SER A 136 -4.31 5.69 19.12
CA SER A 136 -3.42 4.62 19.60
C SER A 136 -3.84 4.06 20.97
N THR A 137 -4.61 4.81 21.73
CA THR A 137 -5.16 4.34 23.03
C THR A 137 -6.42 3.50 22.88
N VAL A 138 -7.05 3.51 21.71
CA VAL A 138 -8.31 2.80 21.41
C VAL A 138 -8.06 1.49 20.66
N LEU A 139 -7.03 1.46 19.81
CA LEU A 139 -6.67 0.29 19.02
C LEU A 139 -5.76 -0.66 19.82
N VAL A 140 -5.76 -1.93 19.43
CA VAL A 140 -4.86 -2.93 20.02
C VAL A 140 -3.47 -2.77 19.42
N LYS A 141 -2.49 -2.48 20.28
CA LYS A 141 -1.08 -2.52 19.89
C LYS A 141 -0.74 -3.95 19.48
N ARG A 142 -0.13 -4.09 18.29
CA ARG A 142 0.29 -5.36 17.71
C ARG A 142 1.77 -5.57 17.91
N GLU A 143 2.58 -4.88 17.15
CA GLU A 143 4.04 -5.06 17.12
C GLU A 143 4.74 -3.71 16.99
N GLN A 144 6.03 -3.66 17.34
CA GLN A 144 6.91 -2.55 17.02
C GLN A 144 8.04 -3.05 16.11
N ILE A 145 8.16 -2.43 14.95
CA ILE A 145 9.21 -2.73 13.96
C ILE A 145 9.94 -1.44 13.64
N GLY A 146 11.23 -1.38 13.99
CA GLY A 146 12.01 -0.16 13.85
C GLY A 146 11.40 1.01 14.62
N GLU A 147 11.19 2.11 13.93
CA GLU A 147 10.58 3.33 14.48
C GLU A 147 9.06 3.39 14.35
N HIS A 148 8.40 2.29 13.93
CA HIS A 148 6.96 2.22 13.78
C HIS A 148 6.32 1.28 14.81
N ILE A 149 5.20 1.72 15.41
CA ILE A 149 4.34 0.91 16.26
C ILE A 149 3.04 0.63 15.50
N PHE A 150 2.71 -0.64 15.35
CA PHE A 150 1.59 -1.13 14.56
C PHE A 150 0.38 -1.48 15.44
N TYR A 151 -0.81 -1.22 14.91
CA TYR A 151 -2.07 -1.40 15.60
C TYR A 151 -3.13 -2.02 14.69
N GLY A 152 -4.00 -2.84 15.30
CA GLY A 152 -5.19 -3.39 14.68
C GLY A 152 -6.41 -3.22 15.58
N ARG A 153 -7.59 -3.55 15.05
CA ARG A 153 -8.80 -3.65 15.87
C ARG A 153 -8.82 -4.98 16.63
N LYS A 154 -9.66 -5.05 17.67
CA LYS A 154 -10.02 -6.31 18.35
C LYS A 154 -10.74 -7.26 17.40
#